data_beb85052ba37a3fcea46d311b5f3ec3f
#
_entry.id   beb85052ba37a3fcea46d311b5f3ec3f
#
_cell.length_a   1.000
_cell.length_b   1.000
_cell.length_c   1.000
_cell.angle_alpha   90.00
_cell.angle_beta   90.00
_cell.angle_gamma   90.00
#
_symmetry.space_group_name_H-M   'P 1'
#
loop_
_entity.id
_entity.type
_entity.pdbx_description
1 polymer ?
#
loop_
_entity_poly.entity_id
_entity_poly.type
_entity_poly.pdbx_seq_one_letter_code
_entity_poly.pdbx_strand_id
1 'polypeptide(L)'
;MTKAELQLVRSLADKRGRTETGLFVAEGAKLVGELRASHLRVRKIFALEGLFEGPEVECVTPRDMERLSLLKTASNSLALVEIPRYRFDAAGAGRRLTLALDQVQNPGNLGTIIRLADWFGIRDIFCSEATVDCFNAKVVQATMGAITRVRVHYVSLPKFLQRMSSEGIPVYGTFLEGDNIYETELPEVGVLVMGNEGQGISPEVAMQTKRKLYIPSYPA
;
A
#
# COMPACT_ATOMS: atom_id res chain seq x y z
N MET A 1 -11.18 -27.51 2.26
CA MET A 1 -9.78 -27.02 2.06
C MET A 1 -8.83 -28.18 1.83
N THR A 2 -8.05 -28.11 0.75
CA THR A 2 -7.04 -29.13 0.38
C THR A 2 -5.67 -28.78 1.00
N LYS A 3 -4.77 -29.77 1.04
CA LYS A 3 -3.37 -29.55 1.48
C LYS A 3 -2.63 -28.56 0.55
N ALA A 4 -2.91 -28.59 -0.75
CA ALA A 4 -2.31 -27.69 -1.72
C ALA A 4 -2.75 -26.24 -1.51
N GLU A 5 -4.02 -26.00 -1.23
CA GLU A 5 -4.53 -24.67 -0.91
C GLU A 5 -3.92 -24.09 0.35
N LEU A 6 -3.78 -24.90 1.40
CA LEU A 6 -3.09 -24.47 2.61
C LEU A 6 -1.63 -24.09 2.34
N GLN A 7 -0.92 -24.88 1.53
CA GLN A 7 0.46 -24.58 1.15
C GLN A 7 0.54 -23.29 0.32
N LEU A 8 -0.38 -23.10 -0.63
CA LEU A 8 -0.48 -21.88 -1.41
C LEU A 8 -0.66 -20.67 -0.50
N VAL A 9 -1.69 -20.66 0.37
CA VAL A 9 -1.95 -19.54 1.29
C VAL A 9 -0.72 -19.23 2.14
N ARG A 10 -0.07 -20.25 2.70
CA ARG A 10 1.13 -20.07 3.52
C ARG A 10 2.32 -19.50 2.75
N SER A 11 2.48 -19.87 1.48
CA SER A 11 3.54 -19.30 0.63
C SER A 11 3.36 -17.79 0.40
N LEU A 12 2.12 -17.28 0.48
CA LEU A 12 1.81 -15.86 0.31
C LEU A 12 2.19 -14.98 1.51
N ALA A 13 2.63 -15.58 2.63
CA ALA A 13 3.26 -14.84 3.72
C ALA A 13 4.52 -14.11 3.25
N ASP A 14 5.26 -14.70 2.32
CA ASP A 14 6.50 -14.16 1.78
C ASP A 14 6.31 -13.42 0.46
N LYS A 15 7.11 -12.35 0.24
CA LYS A 15 7.08 -11.58 -1.01
C LYS A 15 7.33 -12.47 -2.24
N ARG A 16 8.23 -13.44 -2.10
CA ARG A 16 8.56 -14.40 -3.18
C ARG A 16 7.33 -15.19 -3.62
N GLY A 17 6.59 -15.79 -2.69
CA GLY A 17 5.37 -16.55 -3.00
C GLY A 17 4.31 -15.69 -3.68
N ARG A 18 4.13 -14.43 -3.25
CA ARG A 18 3.23 -13.47 -3.90
C ARG A 18 3.67 -13.14 -5.33
N THR A 19 4.97 -12.95 -5.54
CA THR A 19 5.53 -12.63 -6.86
C THR A 19 5.39 -13.81 -7.83
N GLU A 20 5.68 -15.03 -7.38
CA GLU A 20 5.61 -16.24 -8.19
C GLU A 20 4.17 -16.62 -8.57
N THR A 21 3.22 -16.42 -7.66
CA THR A 21 1.81 -16.78 -7.86
C THR A 21 0.97 -15.64 -8.44
N GLY A 22 1.40 -14.39 -8.28
CA GLY A 22 0.59 -13.21 -8.60
C GLY A 22 -0.62 -13.02 -7.69
N LEU A 23 -0.60 -13.59 -6.46
CA LEU A 23 -1.70 -13.55 -5.51
C LEU A 23 -1.28 -12.89 -4.20
N PHE A 24 -2.26 -12.33 -3.49
CA PHE A 24 -2.12 -11.91 -2.10
C PHE A 24 -3.30 -12.35 -1.25
N VAL A 25 -3.15 -12.27 0.06
CA VAL A 25 -4.17 -12.64 1.05
C VAL A 25 -4.79 -11.40 1.66
N ALA A 26 -6.12 -11.42 1.80
CA ALA A 26 -6.86 -10.45 2.59
C ALA A 26 -7.77 -11.19 3.58
N GLU A 27 -7.82 -10.74 4.82
CA GLU A 27 -8.57 -11.39 5.88
C GLU A 27 -9.61 -10.48 6.53
N GLY A 28 -10.74 -11.08 6.93
CA GLY A 28 -11.85 -10.39 7.58
C GLY A 28 -13.03 -10.07 6.67
N ALA A 29 -14.25 -10.35 7.13
CA ALA A 29 -15.46 -10.28 6.32
C ALA A 29 -15.68 -8.90 5.67
N LYS A 30 -15.39 -7.81 6.38
CA LYS A 30 -15.54 -6.46 5.84
C LYS A 30 -14.58 -6.23 4.67
N LEU A 31 -13.28 -6.55 4.85
CA LEU A 31 -12.26 -6.36 3.82
C LEU A 31 -12.50 -7.28 2.62
N VAL A 32 -12.83 -8.55 2.86
CA VAL A 32 -13.17 -9.51 1.80
C VAL A 32 -14.40 -9.04 1.01
N GLY A 33 -15.42 -8.50 1.68
CA GLY A 33 -16.60 -7.93 1.05
C GLY A 33 -16.27 -6.72 0.15
N GLU A 34 -15.42 -5.80 0.61
CA GLU A 34 -14.96 -4.66 -0.17
C GLU A 34 -14.14 -5.09 -1.40
N LEU A 35 -13.25 -6.07 -1.25
CA LEU A 35 -12.47 -6.63 -2.36
C LEU A 35 -13.38 -7.29 -3.40
N ARG A 36 -14.37 -8.07 -2.96
CA ARG A 36 -15.34 -8.73 -3.85
C ARG A 36 -16.19 -7.72 -4.63
N ALA A 37 -16.53 -6.58 -4.03
CA ALA A 37 -17.26 -5.50 -4.66
C ALA A 37 -16.40 -4.56 -5.52
N SER A 38 -15.06 -4.71 -5.48
CA SER A 38 -14.11 -3.85 -6.20
C SER A 38 -13.81 -4.38 -7.62
N HIS A 39 -12.92 -3.67 -8.33
CA HIS A 39 -12.39 -4.11 -9.62
C HIS A 39 -11.31 -5.20 -9.51
N LEU A 40 -10.87 -5.54 -8.29
CA LEU A 40 -9.85 -6.56 -8.08
C LEU A 40 -10.44 -7.95 -8.25
N ARG A 41 -9.66 -8.85 -8.82
CA ARG A 41 -10.12 -10.20 -9.09
C ARG A 41 -9.91 -11.11 -7.89
N VAL A 42 -11.00 -11.44 -7.19
CA VAL A 42 -11.01 -12.44 -6.13
C VAL A 42 -11.05 -13.83 -6.77
N ARG A 43 -10.07 -14.67 -6.47
CA ARG A 43 -9.93 -16.03 -7.02
C ARG A 43 -10.67 -17.06 -6.17
N LYS A 44 -10.59 -16.91 -4.86
CA LYS A 44 -11.20 -17.81 -3.89
C LYS A 44 -11.41 -17.12 -2.56
N ILE A 45 -12.47 -17.51 -1.87
CA ILE A 45 -12.79 -17.07 -0.51
C ILE A 45 -12.94 -18.32 0.35
N PHE A 46 -12.21 -18.38 1.47
CA PHE A 46 -12.46 -19.30 2.56
C PHE A 46 -13.21 -18.53 3.64
N ALA A 47 -14.34 -19.04 4.10
CA ALA A 47 -15.15 -18.35 5.09
C ALA A 47 -15.83 -19.32 6.06
N LEU A 48 -16.12 -18.85 7.27
CA LEU A 48 -17.01 -19.54 8.16
C LEU A 48 -18.43 -19.54 7.61
N GLU A 49 -19.24 -20.51 8.03
CA GLU A 49 -20.62 -20.70 7.57
C GLU A 49 -21.46 -19.41 7.66
N GLY A 50 -22.27 -19.14 6.62
CA GLY A 50 -23.22 -18.03 6.57
C GLY A 50 -22.63 -16.65 6.26
N LEU A 51 -21.31 -16.50 6.02
CA LEU A 51 -20.70 -15.20 5.77
C LEU A 51 -20.72 -14.78 4.30
N PHE A 52 -20.49 -15.72 3.41
CA PHE A 52 -20.44 -15.47 1.96
C PHE A 52 -21.07 -16.64 1.21
N GLU A 53 -21.62 -16.35 0.03
CA GLU A 53 -22.14 -17.33 -0.93
C GLU A 53 -21.57 -17.07 -2.31
N GLY A 54 -21.44 -18.12 -3.11
CA GLY A 54 -20.96 -18.04 -4.49
C GLY A 54 -20.03 -19.17 -4.88
N PRO A 55 -19.74 -19.33 -6.18
CA PRO A 55 -18.91 -20.43 -6.69
C PRO A 55 -17.44 -20.33 -6.25
N GLU A 56 -16.97 -19.14 -5.91
CA GLU A 56 -15.61 -18.88 -5.41
C GLU A 56 -15.47 -19.10 -3.90
N VAL A 57 -16.57 -19.38 -3.18
CA VAL A 57 -16.59 -19.51 -1.72
C VAL A 57 -16.48 -20.96 -1.31
N GLU A 58 -15.57 -21.24 -0.41
CA GLU A 58 -15.45 -22.51 0.30
C GLU A 58 -15.70 -22.31 1.79
N CYS A 59 -16.74 -22.98 2.31
CA CYS A 59 -17.02 -23.00 3.73
C CYS A 59 -15.96 -23.84 4.43
N VAL A 60 -15.36 -23.30 5.50
CA VAL A 60 -14.32 -23.94 6.29
C VAL A 60 -14.64 -23.90 7.77
N THR A 61 -14.05 -24.82 8.53
CA THR A 61 -14.20 -24.83 9.99
C THR A 61 -13.34 -23.73 10.65
N PRO A 62 -13.66 -23.29 11.88
CA PRO A 62 -12.79 -22.38 12.64
C PRO A 62 -11.35 -22.87 12.76
N ARG A 63 -11.15 -24.17 12.95
CA ARG A 63 -9.82 -24.80 13.01
C ARG A 63 -9.06 -24.70 11.69
N ASP A 64 -9.75 -24.81 10.55
CA ASP A 64 -9.12 -24.64 9.25
C ASP A 64 -8.80 -23.16 9.00
N MET A 65 -9.66 -22.24 9.45
CA MET A 65 -9.39 -20.80 9.35
C MET A 65 -8.16 -20.40 10.16
N GLU A 66 -7.97 -20.93 11.38
CA GLU A 66 -6.75 -20.73 12.17
C GLU A 66 -5.48 -21.22 11.45
N ARG A 67 -5.58 -22.30 10.68
CA ARG A 67 -4.46 -22.83 9.89
C ARG A 67 -4.17 -22.02 8.65
N LEU A 68 -5.19 -21.40 8.05
CA LEU A 68 -5.07 -20.56 6.87
C LEU A 68 -4.53 -19.17 7.20
N SER A 69 -4.94 -18.59 8.31
CA SER A 69 -4.63 -17.19 8.65
C SER A 69 -3.11 -16.91 8.66
N LEU A 70 -2.75 -15.77 8.08
CA LEU A 70 -1.41 -15.19 8.13
C LEU A 70 -1.28 -14.10 9.21
N LEU A 71 -2.37 -13.79 9.92
CA LEU A 71 -2.41 -12.82 11.01
C LEU A 71 -2.21 -13.50 12.36
N LYS A 72 -1.85 -12.71 13.37
CA LYS A 72 -1.67 -13.20 14.74
C LYS A 72 -2.96 -13.80 15.32
N THR A 73 -4.09 -13.22 14.98
CA THR A 73 -5.43 -13.70 15.35
C THR A 73 -6.19 -13.98 14.06
N ALA A 74 -6.63 -15.23 13.91
CA ALA A 74 -7.40 -15.62 12.73
C ALA A 74 -8.72 -14.85 12.67
N SER A 75 -9.10 -14.45 11.47
CA SER A 75 -10.39 -13.82 11.19
C SER A 75 -11.43 -14.89 10.79
N ASN A 76 -12.62 -14.43 10.45
CA ASN A 76 -13.73 -15.32 10.05
C ASN A 76 -13.77 -15.61 8.52
N SER A 77 -12.91 -14.96 7.75
CA SER A 77 -12.82 -15.16 6.30
C SER A 77 -11.46 -14.74 5.76
N LEU A 78 -11.06 -15.35 4.64
CA LEU A 78 -9.82 -15.09 3.94
C LEU A 78 -10.06 -15.17 2.45
N ALA A 79 -9.59 -14.17 1.70
CA ALA A 79 -9.63 -14.15 0.24
C ALA A 79 -8.26 -14.27 -0.38
N LEU A 80 -8.17 -15.04 -1.46
CA LEU A 80 -7.06 -15.05 -2.42
C LEU A 80 -7.41 -14.08 -3.55
N VAL A 81 -6.60 -13.06 -3.72
CA VAL A 81 -6.84 -11.95 -4.66
C VAL A 81 -5.68 -11.83 -5.62
N GLU A 82 -5.94 -11.60 -6.90
CA GLU A 82 -4.89 -11.35 -7.90
C GLU A 82 -4.22 -10.00 -7.63
N ILE A 83 -2.89 -9.97 -7.67
CA ILE A 83 -2.12 -8.74 -7.60
C ILE A 83 -2.38 -7.93 -8.87
N PRO A 84 -2.96 -6.72 -8.76
CA PRO A 84 -3.23 -5.89 -9.92
C PRO A 84 -1.93 -5.38 -10.55
N ARG A 85 -1.93 -5.23 -11.87
CA ARG A 85 -0.82 -4.62 -12.60
C ARG A 85 -1.22 -3.21 -13.02
N TYR A 86 -0.65 -2.22 -12.38
CA TYR A 86 -0.87 -0.83 -12.73
C TYR A 86 0.17 -0.34 -13.72
N ARG A 87 -0.28 0.33 -14.79
CA ARG A 87 0.62 1.05 -15.68
C ARG A 87 0.94 2.40 -15.04
N PHE A 88 2.22 2.75 -15.05
CA PHE A 88 2.64 4.08 -14.66
C PHE A 88 2.17 5.11 -15.69
N ASP A 89 1.39 6.07 -15.23
CA ASP A 89 1.00 7.24 -16.01
C ASP A 89 1.68 8.50 -15.44
N ALA A 90 2.79 8.89 -16.07
CA ALA A 90 3.53 10.09 -15.67
C ALA A 90 2.70 11.37 -15.81
N ALA A 91 1.86 11.45 -16.85
CA ALA A 91 0.99 12.60 -17.05
C ALA A 91 -0.08 12.72 -15.95
N GLY A 92 -0.54 11.59 -15.41
CA GLY A 92 -1.46 11.56 -14.26
C GLY A 92 -0.80 12.03 -12.97
N ALA A 93 0.45 11.66 -12.73
CA ALA A 93 1.23 12.10 -11.56
C ALA A 93 1.45 13.63 -11.53
N GLY A 94 1.57 14.26 -12.70
CA GLY A 94 1.77 15.71 -12.82
C GLY A 94 0.52 16.58 -12.71
N ARG A 95 -0.67 15.97 -12.56
CA ARG A 95 -1.95 16.71 -12.51
C ARG A 95 -2.58 16.78 -11.13
N ARG A 96 -1.97 16.15 -10.12
CA ARG A 96 -2.51 16.02 -8.76
C ARG A 96 -1.38 15.93 -7.76
N LEU A 97 -1.73 16.06 -6.48
CA LEU A 97 -0.82 15.70 -5.42
C LEU A 97 -0.54 14.18 -5.48
N THR A 98 0.73 13.83 -5.48
CA THR A 98 1.24 12.46 -5.52
C THR A 98 2.16 12.24 -4.32
N LEU A 99 2.08 11.09 -3.69
CA LEU A 99 2.97 10.71 -2.60
C LEU A 99 4.13 9.86 -3.14
N ALA A 100 5.34 10.13 -2.64
CA ALA A 100 6.52 9.29 -2.82
C ALA A 100 7.04 8.85 -1.45
N LEU A 101 7.22 7.55 -1.25
CA LEU A 101 7.61 6.97 0.04
C LEU A 101 8.98 6.31 -0.08
N ASP A 102 9.93 6.83 0.68
CA ASP A 102 11.28 6.32 0.69
C ASP A 102 11.55 5.46 1.92
N GLN A 103 11.74 4.15 1.69
CA GLN A 103 12.13 3.17 2.71
C GLN A 103 11.16 3.06 3.91
N VAL A 104 9.86 3.26 3.69
CA VAL A 104 8.85 3.01 4.73
C VAL A 104 8.76 1.50 4.97
N GLN A 105 9.28 1.03 6.11
CA GLN A 105 9.41 -0.40 6.39
C GLN A 105 8.33 -0.97 7.31
N ASN A 106 7.67 -0.13 8.11
CA ASN A 106 6.61 -0.59 9.00
C ASN A 106 5.31 -0.85 8.23
N PRO A 107 4.76 -2.10 8.27
CA PRO A 107 3.53 -2.43 7.57
C PRO A 107 2.31 -1.61 8.01
N GLY A 108 2.21 -1.29 9.29
CA GLY A 108 1.13 -0.47 9.84
C GLY A 108 1.18 0.96 9.30
N ASN A 109 2.39 1.53 9.21
CA ASN A 109 2.58 2.89 8.68
C ASN A 109 2.22 2.96 7.20
N LEU A 110 2.71 2.03 6.37
CA LEU A 110 2.33 1.99 4.95
C LEU A 110 0.82 1.83 4.77
N GLY A 111 0.19 0.92 5.52
CA GLY A 111 -1.26 0.75 5.45
C GLY A 111 -2.04 2.00 5.87
N THR A 112 -1.57 2.71 6.89
CA THR A 112 -2.15 3.98 7.35
C THR A 112 -1.98 5.07 6.29
N ILE A 113 -0.81 5.17 5.66
CA ILE A 113 -0.56 6.14 4.58
C ILE A 113 -1.47 5.86 3.38
N ILE A 114 -1.66 4.60 3.00
CA ILE A 114 -2.60 4.21 1.93
C ILE A 114 -4.03 4.64 2.29
N ARG A 115 -4.47 4.50 3.55
CA ARG A 115 -5.80 4.98 4.01
C ARG A 115 -5.92 6.50 3.94
N LEU A 116 -4.88 7.22 4.36
CA LEU A 116 -4.86 8.68 4.26
C LEU A 116 -4.90 9.14 2.80
N ALA A 117 -4.15 8.47 1.93
CA ALA A 117 -4.18 8.76 0.50
C ALA A 117 -5.59 8.61 -0.08
N ASP A 118 -6.30 7.51 0.24
CA ASP A 118 -7.69 7.29 -0.15
C ASP A 118 -8.62 8.41 0.38
N TRP A 119 -8.46 8.77 1.67
CA TRP A 119 -9.26 9.81 2.31
C TRP A 119 -9.11 11.19 1.65
N PHE A 120 -7.89 11.54 1.24
CA PHE A 120 -7.57 12.81 0.59
C PHE A 120 -7.64 12.75 -0.95
N GLY A 121 -8.14 11.65 -1.53
CA GLY A 121 -8.30 11.49 -2.98
C GLY A 121 -6.98 11.32 -3.75
N ILE A 122 -5.89 10.99 -3.07
CA ILE A 122 -4.60 10.66 -3.68
C ILE A 122 -4.68 9.23 -4.20
N ARG A 123 -4.60 9.06 -5.51
CA ARG A 123 -4.81 7.76 -6.17
C ARG A 123 -3.53 6.96 -6.40
N ASP A 124 -2.38 7.62 -6.43
CA ASP A 124 -1.11 6.99 -6.76
C ASP A 124 -0.08 7.31 -5.67
N ILE A 125 0.59 6.25 -5.19
CA ILE A 125 1.72 6.32 -4.27
C ILE A 125 2.90 5.64 -4.95
N PHE A 126 4.06 6.31 -4.97
CA PHE A 126 5.30 5.78 -5.51
C PHE A 126 6.26 5.42 -4.37
N CYS A 127 6.61 4.15 -4.28
CA CYS A 127 7.47 3.63 -3.23
C CYS A 127 8.86 3.26 -3.78
N SER A 128 9.90 3.51 -2.98
CA SER A 128 11.20 2.90 -3.24
C SER A 128 11.12 1.38 -3.10
N GLU A 129 12.04 0.65 -3.76
CA GLU A 129 12.09 -0.81 -3.71
C GLU A 129 12.31 -1.36 -2.29
N ALA A 130 12.92 -0.55 -1.41
CA ALA A 130 13.14 -0.87 0.00
C ALA A 130 11.90 -0.64 0.90
N THR A 131 10.84 -0.03 0.38
CA THR A 131 9.57 0.10 1.09
C THR A 131 8.90 -1.27 1.21
N VAL A 132 8.26 -1.54 2.35
CA VAL A 132 7.53 -2.78 2.60
C VAL A 132 6.49 -3.03 1.51
N ASP A 133 6.30 -4.29 1.12
CA ASP A 133 5.35 -4.68 0.08
C ASP A 133 3.91 -4.39 0.52
N CYS A 134 3.18 -3.59 -0.27
CA CYS A 134 1.80 -3.21 0.01
C CYS A 134 0.82 -4.41 0.03
N PHE A 135 1.20 -5.53 -0.61
CA PHE A 135 0.42 -6.78 -0.59
C PHE A 135 0.84 -7.74 0.54
N ASN A 136 1.74 -7.34 1.44
CA ASN A 136 1.94 -8.05 2.70
C ASN A 136 0.63 -8.07 3.50
N ALA A 137 0.25 -9.22 4.07
CA ALA A 137 -1.03 -9.40 4.76
C ALA A 137 -1.28 -8.35 5.86
N LYS A 138 -0.23 -7.93 6.59
CA LYS A 138 -0.35 -6.90 7.63
C LYS A 138 -0.60 -5.50 7.04
N VAL A 139 0.01 -5.18 5.89
CA VAL A 139 -0.26 -3.92 5.18
C VAL A 139 -1.69 -3.93 4.67
N VAL A 140 -2.09 -4.99 3.95
CA VAL A 140 -3.44 -5.15 3.40
C VAL A 140 -4.49 -4.97 4.50
N GLN A 141 -4.29 -5.60 5.66
CA GLN A 141 -5.16 -5.44 6.83
C GLN A 141 -5.22 -3.98 7.31
N ALA A 142 -4.07 -3.31 7.40
CA ALA A 142 -3.98 -1.94 7.88
C ALA A 142 -4.60 -0.91 6.92
N THR A 143 -4.73 -1.25 5.62
CA THR A 143 -5.40 -0.36 4.65
C THR A 143 -6.89 -0.24 4.86
N MET A 144 -7.53 -1.15 5.58
CA MET A 144 -8.99 -1.16 5.81
C MET A 144 -9.81 -1.04 4.50
N GLY A 145 -9.34 -1.68 3.41
CA GLY A 145 -9.99 -1.65 2.09
C GLY A 145 -9.48 -0.56 1.13
N ALA A 146 -8.72 0.44 1.59
CA ALA A 146 -8.20 1.50 0.72
C ALA A 146 -7.27 0.96 -0.40
N ILE A 147 -6.70 -0.24 -0.24
CA ILE A 147 -5.90 -0.93 -1.28
C ILE A 147 -6.69 -1.17 -2.59
N THR A 148 -8.02 -1.13 -2.56
CA THR A 148 -8.86 -1.26 -3.75
C THR A 148 -8.97 0.03 -4.56
N ARG A 149 -8.60 1.19 -3.99
CA ARG A 149 -8.78 2.53 -4.57
C ARG A 149 -7.49 3.30 -4.79
N VAL A 150 -6.43 2.94 -4.05
CA VAL A 150 -5.11 3.55 -4.14
C VAL A 150 -4.15 2.59 -4.83
N ARG A 151 -3.46 3.07 -5.85
CA ARG A 151 -2.45 2.31 -6.60
C ARG A 151 -1.07 2.56 -6.00
N VAL A 152 -0.37 1.49 -5.66
CA VAL A 152 0.99 1.57 -5.15
C VAL A 152 1.96 1.07 -6.21
N HIS A 153 2.94 1.91 -6.55
CA HIS A 153 3.95 1.64 -7.57
C HIS A 153 5.33 1.54 -6.93
N TYR A 154 6.07 0.48 -7.21
CA TYR A 154 7.44 0.32 -6.76
C TYR A 154 8.38 0.72 -7.89
N VAL A 155 9.23 1.72 -7.65
CA VAL A 155 10.08 2.35 -8.67
C VAL A 155 11.45 2.73 -8.10
N SER A 156 12.42 2.98 -8.99
CA SER A 156 13.62 3.73 -8.60
C SER A 156 13.23 5.18 -8.31
N LEU A 157 13.03 5.52 -7.02
CA LEU A 157 12.57 6.86 -6.62
C LEU A 157 13.44 7.99 -7.15
N PRO A 158 14.79 7.92 -7.12
CA PRO A 158 15.62 9.00 -7.67
C PRO A 158 15.32 9.27 -9.15
N LYS A 159 15.18 8.22 -9.96
CA LYS A 159 14.86 8.35 -11.39
C LYS A 159 13.45 8.89 -11.62
N PHE A 160 12.48 8.43 -10.83
CA PHE A 160 11.11 8.92 -10.88
C PHE A 160 11.04 10.42 -10.57
N LEU A 161 11.65 10.86 -9.47
CA LEU A 161 11.65 12.25 -9.04
C LEU A 161 12.40 13.16 -10.00
N GLN A 162 13.53 12.70 -10.53
CA GLN A 162 14.27 13.41 -11.61
C GLN A 162 13.38 13.65 -12.82
N ARG A 163 12.64 12.62 -13.25
CA ARG A 163 11.69 12.74 -14.36
C ARG A 163 10.59 13.75 -14.05
N MET A 164 9.97 13.68 -12.85
CA MET A 164 8.94 14.66 -12.45
C MET A 164 9.48 16.08 -12.49
N SER A 165 10.68 16.31 -11.98
CA SER A 165 11.35 17.62 -12.04
C SER A 165 11.63 18.09 -13.47
N SER A 166 12.05 17.19 -14.38
CA SER A 166 12.29 17.53 -15.79
C SER A 166 11.01 17.88 -16.56
N GLU A 167 9.88 17.34 -16.13
CA GLU A 167 8.54 17.65 -16.66
C GLU A 167 7.92 18.91 -15.99
N GLY A 168 8.69 19.62 -15.13
CA GLY A 168 8.24 20.85 -14.47
C GLY A 168 7.37 20.63 -13.24
N ILE A 169 7.20 19.37 -12.79
CA ILE A 169 6.39 19.02 -11.62
C ILE A 169 7.22 19.27 -10.35
N PRO A 170 6.72 20.08 -9.39
CA PRO A 170 7.47 20.36 -8.17
C PRO A 170 7.59 19.12 -7.28
N VAL A 171 8.80 18.93 -6.72
CA VAL A 171 9.12 17.84 -5.78
C VAL A 171 9.50 18.43 -4.44
N TYR A 172 8.72 18.09 -3.42
CA TYR A 172 8.90 18.52 -2.04
C TYR A 172 9.33 17.33 -1.18
N GLY A 173 10.26 17.52 -0.27
CA GLY A 173 10.63 16.50 0.72
C GLY A 173 10.31 16.95 2.13
N THR A 174 9.86 16.04 2.98
CA THR A 174 9.65 16.32 4.41
C THR A 174 10.92 16.03 5.20
N PHE A 175 11.40 17.05 5.93
CA PHE A 175 12.65 17.01 6.70
C PHE A 175 12.42 17.55 8.12
N LEU A 176 13.41 17.40 8.98
CA LEU A 176 13.40 18.00 10.32
C LEU A 176 13.70 19.50 10.30
N GLU A 177 14.20 20.02 9.18
CA GLU A 177 14.48 21.43 8.92
C GLU A 177 13.99 21.80 7.53
N GLY A 178 13.53 23.03 7.37
CA GLY A 178 13.01 23.52 6.08
C GLY A 178 11.94 24.58 6.28
N ASP A 179 11.17 24.83 5.24
CA ASP A 179 10.06 25.77 5.29
C ASP A 179 8.89 25.16 6.07
N ASN A 180 8.30 25.93 6.97
CA ASN A 180 7.13 25.50 7.72
C ASN A 180 5.95 25.24 6.77
N ILE A 181 5.46 24.01 6.77
CA ILE A 181 4.38 23.59 5.84
C ILE A 181 3.09 24.41 6.03
N TYR A 182 2.83 24.90 7.25
CA TYR A 182 1.63 25.69 7.57
C TYR A 182 1.73 27.16 7.15
N GLU A 183 2.93 27.64 6.86
CA GLU A 183 3.23 29.02 6.43
C GLU A 183 3.64 29.09 4.96
N THR A 184 3.70 27.93 4.29
CA THR A 184 4.18 27.81 2.93
C THR A 184 3.01 27.66 1.97
N GLU A 185 2.91 28.52 0.97
CA GLU A 185 2.02 28.30 -0.15
C GLU A 185 2.52 27.13 -1.00
N LEU A 186 1.71 26.10 -1.07
CA LEU A 186 1.98 24.90 -1.88
C LEU A 186 0.99 24.83 -3.03
N PRO A 187 1.43 24.46 -4.23
CA PRO A 187 0.54 24.25 -5.36
C PRO A 187 -0.32 22.99 -5.14
N GLU A 188 -1.47 22.95 -5.80
CA GLU A 188 -2.38 21.79 -5.76
C GLU A 188 -1.79 20.53 -6.40
N VAL A 189 -0.71 20.68 -7.16
CA VAL A 189 -0.04 19.60 -7.88
C VAL A 189 1.41 19.50 -7.43
N GLY A 190 1.94 18.29 -7.41
CA GLY A 190 3.34 18.05 -7.04
C GLY A 190 3.56 16.66 -6.45
N VAL A 191 4.81 16.35 -6.16
CA VAL A 191 5.19 15.13 -5.47
C VAL A 191 5.67 15.48 -4.07
N LEU A 192 5.01 14.93 -3.05
CA LEU A 192 5.44 15.01 -1.66
C LEU A 192 6.19 13.74 -1.29
N VAL A 193 7.47 13.89 -0.95
CA VAL A 193 8.34 12.80 -0.54
C VAL A 193 8.34 12.69 0.98
N MET A 194 8.09 11.48 1.49
CA MET A 194 8.20 11.14 2.90
C MET A 194 9.21 10.00 3.07
N GLY A 195 10.03 10.09 4.09
CA GLY A 195 11.09 9.12 4.35
C GLY A 195 10.73 8.08 5.41
N ASN A 196 11.74 7.26 5.73
CA ASN A 196 11.70 6.31 6.83
C ASN A 196 11.54 7.00 8.19
N GLU A 197 10.85 6.36 9.12
CA GLU A 197 10.53 6.91 10.45
C GLU A 197 11.77 7.24 11.29
N GLY A 198 12.83 6.44 11.15
CA GLY A 198 14.07 6.61 11.92
C GLY A 198 15.20 7.27 11.13
N GLN A 199 15.27 7.04 9.82
CA GLN A 199 16.40 7.48 8.97
C GLN A 199 16.04 8.68 8.09
N GLY A 200 14.76 9.03 7.98
CA GLY A 200 14.30 10.09 7.10
C GLY A 200 14.37 9.70 5.61
N ILE A 201 14.53 10.71 4.76
CA ILE A 201 14.71 10.56 3.32
C ILE A 201 16.17 10.24 3.03
N SER A 202 16.42 9.22 2.21
CA SER A 202 17.79 8.85 1.82
C SER A 202 18.51 9.97 1.05
N PRO A 203 19.86 10.06 1.14
CA PRO A 203 20.60 11.13 0.46
C PRO A 203 20.34 11.20 -1.04
N GLU A 204 20.22 10.05 -1.71
CA GLU A 204 19.98 9.97 -3.15
C GLU A 204 18.61 10.54 -3.54
N VAL A 205 17.58 10.28 -2.72
CA VAL A 205 16.23 10.82 -2.90
C VAL A 205 16.20 12.29 -2.51
N ALA A 206 16.86 12.69 -1.43
CA ALA A 206 16.93 14.07 -0.97
C ALA A 206 17.53 15.02 -2.02
N MET A 207 18.53 14.57 -2.79
CA MET A 207 19.11 15.35 -3.89
C MET A 207 18.11 15.69 -5.02
N GLN A 208 17.01 14.95 -5.11
CA GLN A 208 15.97 15.20 -6.11
C GLN A 208 14.85 16.12 -5.60
N THR A 209 14.86 16.50 -4.33
CA THR A 209 13.88 17.43 -3.76
C THR A 209 14.34 18.86 -3.98
N LYS A 210 13.46 19.69 -4.56
CA LYS A 210 13.75 21.12 -4.79
C LYS A 210 13.51 21.99 -3.57
N ARG A 211 12.60 21.55 -2.69
CA ARG A 211 12.21 22.31 -1.51
C ARG A 211 12.05 21.36 -0.32
N LYS A 212 12.64 21.75 0.79
CA LYS A 212 12.51 21.03 2.05
C LYS A 212 11.35 21.62 2.84
N LEU A 213 10.41 20.77 3.23
CA LEU A 213 9.28 21.14 4.09
C LEU A 213 9.52 20.59 5.49
N TYR A 214 9.13 21.37 6.46
CA TYR A 214 9.19 21.02 7.87
C TYR A 214 7.78 21.04 8.47
N ILE A 215 7.43 19.98 9.18
CA ILE A 215 6.19 19.88 9.96
C ILE A 215 6.56 20.15 11.42
N PRO A 216 6.28 21.36 11.96
CA PRO A 216 6.62 21.67 13.35
C PRO A 216 5.83 20.77 14.30
N SER A 217 6.51 20.28 15.35
CA SER A 217 5.82 19.71 16.49
C SER A 217 5.10 20.80 17.26
N TYR A 218 3.95 20.48 17.84
CA TYR A 218 3.30 21.41 18.76
C TYR A 218 4.28 21.71 19.92
N PRO A 219 4.54 22.97 20.27
CA PRO A 219 5.41 23.28 21.39
C PRO A 219 4.81 22.68 22.67
N ALA A 220 5.65 21.94 23.40
CA ALA A 220 5.31 21.38 24.69
C ALA A 220 5.21 22.49 25.75
#